data_8054ad32161ce56f026260193f874f09
#
_entry.id   8054ad32161ce56f026260193f874f09
#
_cell.length_a   1.000
_cell.length_b   1.000
_cell.length_c   1.000
_cell.angle_alpha   90.00
_cell.angle_beta   90.00
_cell.angle_gamma   90.00
#
_symmetry.space_group_name_H-M   'P 1'
#
loop_
_entity.id
_entity.type
_entity.pdbx_description
1 polymer ?
#
loop_
_entity_poly.entity_id
_entity_poly.type
_entity_poly.pdbx_seq_one_letter_code
_entity_poly.pdbx_strand_id
1 'polypeptide(L)'
;NTSIQHIIKRSGISKGTFYNYFSSKTECIEEILEQARYDAALMRSELMIGRDEKDLKVLAEQVGVLSQINRQRGLDKLFEELLHNGDAELKNLVLRQRIAEFDWFSSRLIEIFGESIHPYAFEASIIFYGMTQHILFTSKIINQQFINSADVSKQTLHYLTKIIDSLLNENTAILDYEKLKAFRQLHYNKIRVSFEDIQEKLSSLTSANLTNGQAQIVEAVKEEFQLEHPRPVVMNALLKAFTVQFVDSVYEADVKTLASYIWYSHEKN
;
A
#
# COMPACT_ATOMS: atom_id res chain seq x y z
N ASN A 1 -23.03 10.36 -1.64
CA ASN A 1 -22.29 11.63 -1.91
C ASN A 1 -21.95 12.32 -0.57
N THR A 2 -20.84 11.92 0.07
CA THR A 2 -20.39 12.50 1.33
C THR A 2 -19.72 13.86 1.05
N SER A 3 -20.28 14.95 1.58
CA SER A 3 -19.65 16.28 1.49
C SER A 3 -18.64 16.51 2.62
N ILE A 4 -17.73 17.48 2.43
CA ILE A 4 -16.80 17.91 3.50
C ILE A 4 -17.57 18.31 4.77
N GLN A 5 -18.75 18.95 4.64
CA GLN A 5 -19.59 19.29 5.78
C GLN A 5 -20.07 18.06 6.58
N HIS A 6 -20.40 16.95 5.87
CA HIS A 6 -20.75 15.69 6.53
C HIS A 6 -19.55 15.07 7.26
N ILE A 7 -18.36 15.13 6.65
CA ILE A 7 -17.12 14.66 7.29
C ILE A 7 -16.86 15.42 8.59
N ILE A 8 -16.84 16.75 8.52
CA ILE A 8 -16.62 17.65 9.66
C ILE A 8 -17.63 17.39 10.77
N LYS A 9 -18.92 17.34 10.42
CA LYS A 9 -19.99 17.09 11.41
C LYS A 9 -19.83 15.73 12.11
N ARG A 10 -19.46 14.69 11.36
CA ARG A 10 -19.35 13.34 11.91
C ARG A 10 -18.07 13.11 12.71
N SER A 11 -16.97 13.76 12.33
CA SER A 11 -15.70 13.70 13.05
C SER A 11 -15.61 14.64 14.25
N GLY A 12 -16.56 15.57 14.40
CA GLY A 12 -16.57 16.53 15.50
C GLY A 12 -15.48 17.60 15.42
N ILE A 13 -14.81 17.75 14.26
CA ILE A 13 -13.75 18.76 14.06
C ILE A 13 -14.33 20.05 13.48
N SER A 14 -13.57 21.15 13.59
CA SER A 14 -13.93 22.43 12.95
C SER A 14 -13.62 22.42 11.45
N LYS A 15 -14.26 23.31 10.68
CA LYS A 15 -13.93 23.51 9.27
C LYS A 15 -12.47 23.99 9.10
N GLY A 16 -11.98 24.85 9.97
CA GLY A 16 -10.59 25.30 9.99
C GLY A 16 -9.63 24.13 10.23
N THR A 17 -9.92 23.27 11.19
CA THR A 17 -9.13 22.09 11.48
C THR A 17 -9.03 21.18 10.25
N PHE A 18 -10.14 20.90 9.55
CA PHE A 18 -10.12 20.10 8.34
C PHE A 18 -9.18 20.69 7.27
N TYR A 19 -9.31 22.00 6.99
CA TYR A 19 -8.51 22.65 5.94
C TYR A 19 -7.04 22.89 6.33
N ASN A 20 -6.69 22.76 7.60
CA ASN A 20 -5.28 22.72 8.03
C ASN A 20 -4.57 21.41 7.62
N TYR A 21 -5.33 20.32 7.50
CA TYR A 21 -4.77 18.99 7.14
C TYR A 21 -4.98 18.64 5.66
N PHE A 22 -6.13 19.03 5.07
CA PHE A 22 -6.51 18.64 3.72
C PHE A 22 -7.03 19.85 2.94
N SER A 23 -6.39 20.16 1.82
CA SER A 23 -6.84 21.24 0.92
C SER A 23 -8.14 20.89 0.19
N SER A 24 -8.47 19.60 0.05
CA SER A 24 -9.63 19.11 -0.66
C SER A 24 -10.17 17.78 -0.11
N LYS A 25 -11.39 17.40 -0.53
CA LYS A 25 -11.95 16.08 -0.26
C LYS A 25 -11.13 14.97 -0.93
N THR A 26 -10.62 15.23 -2.14
CA THR A 26 -9.79 14.28 -2.90
C THR A 26 -8.50 13.98 -2.13
N GLU A 27 -7.84 14.99 -1.60
CA GLU A 27 -6.64 14.81 -0.78
C GLU A 27 -6.92 13.99 0.49
N CYS A 28 -8.03 14.26 1.17
CA CYS A 28 -8.45 13.47 2.33
C CYS A 28 -8.69 12.00 1.95
N ILE A 29 -9.32 11.73 0.81
CA ILE A 29 -9.53 10.35 0.31
C ILE A 29 -8.19 9.70 -0.03
N GLU A 30 -7.31 10.41 -0.70
CA GLU A 30 -5.98 9.93 -1.06
C GLU A 30 -5.21 9.51 0.18
N GLU A 31 -5.19 10.33 1.22
CA GLU A 31 -4.50 10.02 2.49
C GLU A 31 -5.07 8.77 3.17
N ILE A 32 -6.39 8.59 3.16
CA ILE A 32 -7.03 7.38 3.69
C ILE A 32 -6.58 6.13 2.94
N LEU A 33 -6.46 6.21 1.61
CA LEU A 33 -6.04 5.08 0.78
C LEU A 33 -4.54 4.78 0.95
N GLU A 34 -3.71 5.82 1.04
CA GLU A 34 -2.28 5.69 1.29
C GLU A 34 -2.02 5.07 2.68
N GLN A 35 -2.76 5.50 3.70
CA GLN A 35 -2.66 4.89 5.03
C GLN A 35 -3.08 3.40 5.02
N ALA A 36 -4.08 3.03 4.23
CA ALA A 36 -4.48 1.63 4.10
C ALA A 36 -3.38 0.77 3.43
N ARG A 37 -2.68 1.33 2.44
CA ARG A 37 -1.53 0.67 1.79
C ARG A 37 -0.34 0.54 2.74
N TYR A 38 -0.04 1.59 3.48
CA TYR A 38 1.02 1.55 4.49
C TYR A 38 0.77 0.46 5.53
N ASP A 39 -0.43 0.40 6.10
CA ASP A 39 -0.79 -0.65 7.05
C ASP A 39 -0.72 -2.06 6.42
N ALA A 40 -1.12 -2.19 5.15
CA ALA A 40 -0.97 -3.44 4.43
C ALA A 40 0.49 -3.86 4.28
N ALA A 41 1.38 -2.92 3.98
CA ALA A 41 2.81 -3.21 3.86
C ALA A 41 3.41 -3.67 5.20
N LEU A 42 3.06 -3.02 6.31
CA LEU A 42 3.50 -3.45 7.64
C LEU A 42 3.00 -4.87 7.97
N MET A 43 1.72 -5.16 7.75
CA MET A 43 1.16 -6.50 8.00
C MET A 43 1.81 -7.56 7.10
N ARG A 44 2.08 -7.24 5.83
CA ARG A 44 2.79 -8.13 4.89
C ARG A 44 4.22 -8.43 5.36
N SER A 45 4.92 -7.42 5.87
CA SER A 45 6.26 -7.61 6.44
C SER A 45 6.23 -8.50 7.69
N GLU A 46 5.22 -8.36 8.54
CA GLU A 46 5.04 -9.23 9.72
C GLU A 46 4.83 -10.69 9.32
N LEU A 47 4.04 -10.95 8.27
CA LEU A 47 3.83 -12.30 7.74
C LEU A 47 5.12 -12.95 7.22
N MET A 48 6.16 -12.17 6.93
CA MET A 48 7.46 -12.66 6.47
C MET A 48 8.38 -13.06 7.61
N ILE A 49 8.18 -12.58 8.84
CA ILE A 49 9.10 -12.81 9.96
C ILE A 49 9.26 -14.30 10.23
N GLY A 50 10.48 -14.81 10.11
CA GLY A 50 10.82 -16.21 10.37
C GLY A 50 10.29 -17.20 9.32
N ARG A 51 9.83 -16.73 8.16
CA ARG A 51 9.31 -17.55 7.07
C ARG A 51 10.18 -17.41 5.82
N ASP A 52 10.11 -18.40 4.94
CA ASP A 52 10.78 -18.35 3.64
C ASP A 52 10.07 -17.33 2.74
N GLU A 53 10.81 -16.34 2.27
CA GLU A 53 10.31 -15.31 1.36
C GLU A 53 9.85 -15.85 0.00
N LYS A 54 10.30 -17.05 -0.37
CA LYS A 54 9.92 -17.75 -1.61
C LYS A 54 8.72 -18.69 -1.44
N ASP A 55 8.16 -18.80 -0.23
CA ASP A 55 6.98 -19.66 0.00
C ASP A 55 5.72 -19.00 -0.57
N LEU A 56 5.16 -19.64 -1.59
CA LEU A 56 3.89 -19.21 -2.22
C LEU A 56 2.71 -19.18 -1.24
N LYS A 57 2.76 -19.92 -0.13
CA LYS A 57 1.72 -19.84 0.91
C LYS A 57 1.78 -18.49 1.62
N VAL A 58 2.98 -18.01 1.89
CA VAL A 58 3.18 -16.67 2.45
C VAL A 58 2.64 -15.61 1.51
N LEU A 59 2.97 -15.70 0.22
CA LEU A 59 2.45 -14.79 -0.79
C LEU A 59 0.92 -14.81 -0.84
N ALA A 60 0.28 -15.99 -0.76
CA ALA A 60 -1.17 -16.12 -0.75
C ALA A 60 -1.82 -15.39 0.45
N GLU A 61 -1.20 -15.47 1.62
CA GLU A 61 -1.64 -14.75 2.82
C GLU A 61 -1.46 -13.23 2.65
N GLN A 62 -0.31 -12.80 2.12
CA GLN A 62 0.00 -11.38 1.90
C GLN A 62 -0.95 -10.69 0.92
N VAL A 63 -1.36 -11.38 -0.14
CA VAL A 63 -2.30 -10.84 -1.16
C VAL A 63 -3.64 -10.42 -0.54
N GLY A 64 -4.13 -11.18 0.44
CA GLY A 64 -5.40 -10.90 1.10
C GLY A 64 -5.40 -9.67 2.03
N VAL A 65 -4.22 -9.21 2.45
CA VAL A 65 -4.08 -8.20 3.52
C VAL A 65 -4.75 -6.88 3.16
N LEU A 66 -4.44 -6.30 2.00
CA LEU A 66 -5.00 -4.99 1.61
C LEU A 66 -6.53 -5.08 1.43
N SER A 67 -7.02 -6.16 0.85
CA SER A 67 -8.46 -6.40 0.71
C SER A 67 -9.16 -6.53 2.07
N GLN A 68 -8.50 -7.16 3.05
CA GLN A 68 -9.01 -7.26 4.42
C GLN A 68 -9.09 -5.87 5.08
N ILE A 69 -8.04 -5.06 4.99
CA ILE A 69 -8.00 -3.69 5.54
C ILE A 69 -9.09 -2.83 4.88
N ASN A 70 -9.20 -2.86 3.55
CA ASN A 70 -10.21 -2.10 2.82
C ASN A 70 -11.63 -2.46 3.27
N ARG A 71 -11.91 -3.75 3.47
CA ARG A 71 -13.19 -4.22 3.97
C ARG A 71 -13.48 -3.77 5.40
N GLN A 72 -12.49 -3.90 6.29
CA GLN A 72 -12.62 -3.48 7.70
C GLN A 72 -12.88 -1.97 7.82
N ARG A 73 -12.31 -1.17 6.93
CA ARG A 73 -12.48 0.29 6.89
C ARG A 73 -13.67 0.74 6.02
N GLY A 74 -14.39 -0.18 5.39
CA GLY A 74 -15.50 0.13 4.49
C GLY A 74 -15.10 0.83 3.20
N LEU A 75 -13.83 0.71 2.79
CA LEU A 75 -13.30 1.34 1.57
C LEU A 75 -13.82 0.67 0.28
N ASP A 76 -14.28 -0.58 0.35
CA ASP A 76 -14.88 -1.27 -0.79
C ASP A 76 -16.04 -0.46 -1.38
N LYS A 77 -16.94 0.06 -0.52
CA LYS A 77 -18.05 0.92 -0.94
C LYS A 77 -17.57 2.25 -1.52
N LEU A 78 -16.49 2.80 -0.95
CA LEU A 78 -15.88 4.02 -1.48
C LEU A 78 -15.35 3.78 -2.90
N PHE A 79 -14.64 2.68 -3.15
CA PHE A 79 -14.17 2.32 -4.48
C PHE A 79 -15.30 2.15 -5.49
N GLU A 80 -16.39 1.47 -5.13
CA GLU A 80 -17.59 1.34 -5.98
C GLU A 80 -18.18 2.70 -6.34
N GLU A 81 -18.37 3.60 -5.35
CA GLU A 81 -18.88 4.95 -5.59
C GLU A 81 -17.95 5.78 -6.48
N LEU A 82 -16.63 5.70 -6.27
CA LEU A 82 -15.65 6.46 -7.05
C LEU A 82 -15.61 6.00 -8.51
N LEU A 83 -15.70 4.71 -8.77
CA LEU A 83 -15.71 4.17 -10.13
C LEU A 83 -16.99 4.57 -10.91
N HIS A 84 -18.15 4.60 -10.25
CA HIS A 84 -19.42 4.93 -10.89
C HIS A 84 -19.65 6.43 -11.02
N ASN A 85 -19.44 7.17 -9.94
CA ASN A 85 -19.85 8.57 -9.80
C ASN A 85 -18.68 9.54 -9.63
N GLY A 86 -17.43 9.04 -9.58
CA GLY A 86 -16.23 9.86 -9.41
C GLY A 86 -15.93 10.69 -10.65
N ASP A 87 -15.43 11.90 -10.44
CA ASP A 87 -14.80 12.68 -11.50
C ASP A 87 -13.46 12.04 -11.95
N ALA A 88 -12.81 12.63 -12.95
CA ALA A 88 -11.59 12.10 -13.54
C ALA A 88 -10.44 12.00 -12.49
N GLU A 89 -10.37 12.93 -11.55
CA GLU A 89 -9.33 12.96 -10.52
C GLU A 89 -9.48 11.77 -9.56
N LEU A 90 -10.70 11.52 -9.07
CA LEU A 90 -11.01 10.41 -8.18
C LEU A 90 -10.84 9.04 -8.87
N LYS A 91 -11.21 8.94 -10.15
CA LYS A 91 -10.96 7.72 -10.95
C LYS A 91 -9.48 7.45 -11.13
N ASN A 92 -8.67 8.48 -11.39
CA ASN A 92 -7.23 8.37 -11.48
C ASN A 92 -6.60 7.95 -10.14
N LEU A 93 -7.14 8.43 -9.01
CA LEU A 93 -6.71 7.99 -7.69
C LEU A 93 -6.89 6.48 -7.48
N VAL A 94 -8.09 5.96 -7.80
CA VAL A 94 -8.37 4.51 -7.72
C VAL A 94 -7.45 3.72 -8.65
N LEU A 95 -7.21 4.22 -9.86
CA LEU A 95 -6.28 3.58 -10.81
C LEU A 95 -4.85 3.52 -10.26
N ARG A 96 -4.34 4.62 -9.68
CA ARG A 96 -3.01 4.65 -9.06
C ARG A 96 -2.89 3.61 -7.93
N GLN A 97 -3.91 3.50 -7.08
CA GLN A 97 -3.93 2.49 -6.01
C GLN A 97 -3.85 1.07 -6.55
N ARG A 98 -4.58 0.78 -7.63
CA ARG A 98 -4.56 -0.54 -8.29
C ARG A 98 -3.19 -0.85 -8.90
N ILE A 99 -2.59 0.12 -9.58
CA ILE A 99 -1.26 -0.04 -10.19
C ILE A 99 -0.20 -0.29 -9.10
N ALA A 100 -0.26 0.43 -8.00
CA ALA A 100 0.66 0.24 -6.89
C ALA A 100 0.56 -1.17 -6.27
N GLU A 101 -0.64 -1.74 -6.21
CA GLU A 101 -0.82 -3.12 -5.76
C GLU A 101 -0.24 -4.13 -6.78
N PHE A 102 -0.38 -3.87 -8.08
CA PHE A 102 0.27 -4.70 -9.12
C PHE A 102 1.80 -4.61 -9.04
N ASP A 103 2.35 -3.44 -8.77
CA ASP A 103 3.79 -3.24 -8.61
C ASP A 103 4.33 -3.99 -7.40
N TRP A 104 3.66 -3.89 -6.25
CA TRP A 104 4.03 -4.68 -5.08
C TRP A 104 4.03 -6.18 -5.38
N PHE A 105 2.97 -6.69 -6.00
CA PHE A 105 2.88 -8.11 -6.33
C PHE A 105 3.93 -8.53 -7.37
N SER A 106 4.22 -7.67 -8.37
CA SER A 106 5.29 -7.90 -9.35
C SER A 106 6.64 -8.06 -8.67
N SER A 107 6.96 -7.19 -7.70
CA SER A 107 8.21 -7.29 -6.93
C SER A 107 8.28 -8.60 -6.16
N ARG A 108 7.18 -9.03 -5.54
CA ARG A 108 7.10 -10.34 -4.88
C ARG A 108 7.30 -11.52 -5.83
N LEU A 109 6.75 -11.43 -7.05
CA LEU A 109 6.97 -12.46 -8.07
C LEU A 109 8.44 -12.54 -8.49
N ILE A 110 9.12 -11.40 -8.65
CA ILE A 110 10.55 -11.36 -8.98
C ILE A 110 11.39 -11.98 -7.87
N GLU A 111 11.11 -11.68 -6.60
CA GLU A 111 11.79 -12.27 -5.45
C GLU A 111 11.63 -13.81 -5.41
N ILE A 112 10.45 -14.33 -5.76
CA ILE A 112 10.13 -15.76 -5.72
C ILE A 112 10.70 -16.51 -6.93
N PHE A 113 10.48 -15.98 -8.14
CA PHE A 113 10.81 -16.68 -9.40
C PHE A 113 12.14 -16.23 -10.00
N GLY A 114 12.77 -15.18 -9.46
CA GLY A 114 14.05 -14.65 -9.95
C GLY A 114 13.91 -13.61 -11.05
N GLU A 115 15.05 -13.02 -11.44
CA GLU A 115 15.11 -11.90 -12.39
C GLU A 115 14.59 -12.22 -13.80
N SER A 116 14.55 -13.48 -14.19
CA SER A 116 14.05 -13.88 -15.52
C SER A 116 12.59 -13.50 -15.75
N ILE A 117 11.78 -13.39 -14.68
CA ILE A 117 10.38 -12.99 -14.81
C ILE A 117 10.19 -11.48 -14.90
N HIS A 118 11.22 -10.68 -14.64
CA HIS A 118 11.10 -9.21 -14.53
C HIS A 118 10.33 -8.55 -15.69
N PRO A 119 10.56 -8.92 -16.99
CA PRO A 119 9.79 -8.34 -18.11
C PRO A 119 8.30 -8.68 -18.09
N TYR A 120 7.92 -9.77 -17.43
CA TYR A 120 6.56 -10.33 -17.42
C TYR A 120 5.83 -10.14 -16.07
N ALA A 121 6.55 -9.77 -15.01
CA ALA A 121 6.03 -9.76 -13.64
C ALA A 121 4.78 -8.88 -13.47
N PHE A 122 4.74 -7.72 -14.15
CA PHE A 122 3.57 -6.84 -14.08
C PHE A 122 2.37 -7.42 -14.83
N GLU A 123 2.58 -8.02 -15.99
CA GLU A 123 1.51 -8.72 -16.73
C GLU A 123 0.98 -9.90 -15.94
N ALA A 124 1.86 -10.70 -15.34
CA ALA A 124 1.50 -11.79 -14.43
C ALA A 124 0.65 -11.29 -13.24
N SER A 125 0.96 -10.10 -12.72
CA SER A 125 0.17 -9.47 -11.65
C SER A 125 -1.24 -9.12 -12.11
N ILE A 126 -1.41 -8.54 -13.28
CA ILE A 126 -2.72 -8.23 -13.87
C ILE A 126 -3.53 -9.50 -14.07
N ILE A 127 -2.91 -10.56 -14.61
CA ILE A 127 -3.56 -11.86 -14.84
C ILE A 127 -4.04 -12.45 -13.50
N PHE A 128 -3.17 -12.44 -12.48
CA PHE A 128 -3.52 -12.95 -11.15
C PHE A 128 -4.73 -12.23 -10.54
N TYR A 129 -4.67 -10.90 -10.47
CA TYR A 129 -5.76 -10.11 -9.89
C TYR A 129 -7.03 -10.19 -10.73
N GLY A 130 -6.91 -10.24 -12.07
CA GLY A 130 -8.03 -10.43 -12.97
C GLY A 130 -8.73 -11.77 -12.72
N MET A 131 -8.00 -12.88 -12.69
CA MET A 131 -8.56 -14.21 -12.38
C MET A 131 -9.23 -14.22 -11.01
N THR A 132 -8.50 -13.75 -9.97
CA THR A 132 -8.99 -13.75 -8.59
C THR A 132 -10.28 -12.95 -8.45
N GLN A 133 -10.29 -11.72 -8.98
CA GLN A 133 -11.44 -10.81 -8.90
C GLN A 133 -12.66 -11.39 -9.61
N HIS A 134 -12.50 -11.92 -10.83
CA HIS A 134 -13.63 -12.47 -11.58
C HIS A 134 -14.16 -13.77 -10.98
N ILE A 135 -13.29 -14.63 -10.45
CA ILE A 135 -13.73 -15.84 -9.75
C ILE A 135 -14.53 -15.47 -8.50
N LEU A 136 -14.03 -14.54 -7.67
CA LEU A 136 -14.74 -14.10 -6.47
C LEU A 136 -16.08 -13.45 -6.79
N PHE A 137 -16.13 -12.59 -7.81
CA PHE A 137 -17.35 -11.93 -8.25
C PHE A 137 -18.40 -12.95 -8.76
N THR A 138 -17.98 -13.85 -9.66
CA THR A 138 -18.86 -14.86 -10.26
C THR A 138 -19.36 -15.85 -9.19
N SER A 139 -18.47 -16.28 -8.29
CA SER A 139 -18.84 -17.18 -7.19
C SER A 139 -19.88 -16.58 -6.26
N LYS A 140 -19.79 -15.29 -5.97
CA LYS A 140 -20.80 -14.58 -5.18
C LYS A 140 -22.18 -14.59 -5.85
N ILE A 141 -22.22 -14.46 -7.19
CA ILE A 141 -23.48 -14.50 -7.95
C ILE A 141 -24.06 -15.92 -7.96
N ILE A 142 -23.23 -16.95 -8.23
CA ILE A 142 -23.69 -18.33 -8.40
C ILE A 142 -24.12 -18.95 -7.06
N ASN A 143 -23.28 -18.82 -6.03
CA ASN A 143 -23.45 -19.57 -4.79
C ASN A 143 -24.24 -18.81 -3.72
N GLN A 144 -24.48 -17.52 -3.91
CA GLN A 144 -25.03 -16.61 -2.89
C GLN A 144 -24.33 -16.71 -1.50
N GLN A 145 -23.16 -17.35 -1.47
CA GLN A 145 -22.33 -17.56 -0.29
C GLN A 145 -20.95 -16.95 -0.52
N PHE A 146 -20.35 -16.48 0.56
CA PHE A 146 -18.96 -16.00 0.53
C PHE A 146 -18.01 -17.19 0.39
N ILE A 147 -17.31 -17.28 -0.73
CA ILE A 147 -16.14 -18.14 -0.85
C ILE A 147 -14.97 -17.45 -0.12
N ASN A 148 -14.17 -18.23 0.57
CA ASN A 148 -12.98 -17.73 1.25
C ASN A 148 -12.00 -17.17 0.21
N SER A 149 -11.72 -15.87 0.28
CA SER A 149 -10.81 -15.20 -0.66
C SER A 149 -9.39 -15.77 -0.61
N ALA A 150 -8.94 -16.29 0.54
CA ALA A 150 -7.62 -16.89 0.68
C ALA A 150 -7.51 -18.20 -0.12
N ASP A 151 -8.58 -19.02 -0.14
CA ASP A 151 -8.59 -20.26 -0.92
C ASP A 151 -8.57 -19.96 -2.43
N VAL A 152 -9.32 -18.94 -2.87
CA VAL A 152 -9.30 -18.49 -4.27
C VAL A 152 -7.91 -17.96 -4.63
N SER A 153 -7.31 -17.13 -3.80
CA SER A 153 -5.95 -16.60 -4.04
C SER A 153 -4.92 -17.72 -4.13
N LYS A 154 -4.99 -18.71 -3.24
CA LYS A 154 -4.10 -19.87 -3.26
C LYS A 154 -4.25 -20.69 -4.57
N GLN A 155 -5.48 -20.91 -5.03
CA GLN A 155 -5.74 -21.66 -6.27
C GLN A 155 -5.32 -20.87 -7.50
N THR A 156 -5.59 -19.55 -7.54
CA THR A 156 -5.16 -18.69 -8.66
C THR A 156 -3.65 -18.51 -8.71
N LEU A 157 -2.95 -18.50 -7.57
CA LEU A 157 -1.48 -18.58 -7.54
C LEU A 157 -0.95 -19.88 -8.16
N HIS A 158 -1.60 -21.02 -7.89
CA HIS A 158 -1.23 -22.27 -8.54
C HIS A 158 -1.40 -22.20 -10.06
N TYR A 159 -2.47 -21.57 -10.56
CA TYR A 159 -2.63 -21.36 -12.01
C TYR A 159 -1.57 -20.39 -12.55
N LEU A 160 -1.29 -19.33 -11.80
CA LEU A 160 -0.28 -18.35 -12.19
C LEU A 160 1.11 -18.96 -12.37
N THR A 161 1.52 -19.94 -11.55
CA THR A 161 2.83 -20.61 -11.73
C THR A 161 2.94 -21.25 -13.11
N LYS A 162 1.85 -21.85 -13.63
CA LYS A 162 1.82 -22.45 -14.97
C LYS A 162 1.88 -21.41 -16.08
N ILE A 163 1.22 -20.26 -15.85
CA ILE A 163 1.27 -19.14 -16.80
C ILE A 163 2.68 -18.53 -16.82
N ILE A 164 3.33 -18.39 -15.69
CA ILE A 164 4.71 -17.91 -15.60
C ILE A 164 5.67 -18.85 -16.35
N ASP A 165 5.53 -20.17 -16.17
CA ASP A 165 6.31 -21.15 -16.91
C ASP A 165 6.15 -20.98 -18.44
N SER A 166 4.91 -20.72 -18.92
CA SER A 166 4.63 -20.47 -20.34
C SER A 166 5.25 -19.15 -20.82
N LEU A 167 5.08 -18.05 -20.08
CA LEU A 167 5.65 -16.74 -20.42
C LEU A 167 7.17 -16.81 -20.57
N LEU A 168 7.85 -17.51 -19.67
CA LEU A 168 9.30 -17.68 -19.71
C LEU A 168 9.77 -18.55 -20.89
N ASN A 169 9.04 -19.62 -21.21
CA ASN A 169 9.40 -20.54 -22.28
C ASN A 169 9.14 -19.96 -23.69
N GLU A 170 8.02 -19.23 -23.84
CA GLU A 170 7.61 -18.70 -25.14
C GLU A 170 8.19 -17.31 -25.41
N ASN A 171 8.73 -16.66 -24.37
CA ASN A 171 9.28 -15.31 -24.42
C ASN A 171 8.30 -14.29 -25.03
N THR A 172 7.02 -14.42 -24.67
CA THR A 172 5.94 -13.58 -25.20
C THR A 172 5.31 -12.77 -24.07
N ALA A 173 5.11 -11.47 -24.30
CA ALA A 173 4.35 -10.59 -23.43
C ALA A 173 3.36 -9.79 -24.28
N ILE A 174 2.18 -9.52 -23.72
CA ILE A 174 1.18 -8.64 -24.32
C ILE A 174 1.56 -7.17 -24.05
N LEU A 175 2.10 -6.91 -22.85
CA LEU A 175 2.47 -5.57 -22.44
C LEU A 175 3.91 -5.24 -22.80
N ASP A 176 4.10 -4.10 -23.45
CA ASP A 176 5.41 -3.55 -23.73
C ASP A 176 6.04 -3.01 -22.43
N TYR A 177 7.11 -3.65 -21.99
CA TYR A 177 7.81 -3.32 -20.75
C TYR A 177 8.37 -1.88 -20.74
N GLU A 178 8.90 -1.37 -21.85
CA GLU A 178 9.44 -0.01 -21.91
C GLU A 178 8.32 1.05 -21.83
N LYS A 179 7.17 0.80 -22.44
CA LYS A 179 5.98 1.67 -22.29
C LYS A 179 5.45 1.65 -20.87
N LEU A 180 5.45 0.50 -20.23
CA LEU A 180 5.04 0.37 -18.83
C LEU A 180 6.00 1.13 -17.91
N LYS A 181 7.30 1.04 -18.11
CA LYS A 181 8.32 1.79 -17.38
C LYS A 181 8.13 3.30 -17.53
N ALA A 182 7.92 3.78 -18.76
CA ALA A 182 7.62 5.19 -19.02
C ALA A 182 6.33 5.65 -18.34
N PHE A 183 5.28 4.84 -18.40
CA PHE A 183 4.01 5.11 -17.73
C PHE A 183 4.19 5.23 -16.20
N ARG A 184 4.94 4.33 -15.58
CA ARG A 184 5.26 4.37 -14.14
C ARG A 184 5.99 5.67 -13.78
N GLN A 185 7.02 6.04 -14.53
CA GLN A 185 7.77 7.28 -14.31
C GLN A 185 6.89 8.53 -14.33
N LEU A 186 5.92 8.59 -15.24
CA LEU A 186 4.99 9.72 -15.35
C LEU A 186 3.98 9.80 -14.19
N HIS A 187 3.54 8.68 -13.68
CA HIS A 187 2.45 8.63 -12.70
C HIS A 187 2.91 8.52 -11.24
N TYR A 188 4.13 8.02 -10.99
CA TYR A 188 4.67 7.82 -9.63
C TYR A 188 5.62 8.93 -9.14
N ASN A 189 6.05 9.86 -10.01
CA ASN A 189 7.03 10.89 -9.65
C ASN A 189 6.49 12.04 -8.79
N LYS A 190 5.30 11.91 -8.23
CA LYS A 190 4.84 12.84 -7.19
C LYS A 190 5.17 12.31 -5.80
N ILE A 191 6.46 12.37 -5.43
CA ILE A 191 6.82 12.37 -4.01
C ILE A 191 6.28 13.69 -3.46
N ARG A 192 5.25 13.61 -2.62
CA ARG A 192 4.61 14.79 -2.02
C ARG A 192 5.47 15.45 -0.96
N VAL A 193 6.43 14.71 -0.41
CA VAL A 193 7.29 15.16 0.69
C VAL A 193 8.73 14.81 0.33
N SER A 194 9.60 15.82 0.36
CA SER A 194 11.02 15.62 0.07
C SER A 194 11.74 14.91 1.23
N PHE A 195 12.94 14.39 0.96
CA PHE A 195 13.80 13.83 2.01
C PHE A 195 14.08 14.85 3.11
N GLU A 196 14.33 16.08 2.71
CA GLU A 196 14.58 17.22 3.60
C GLU A 196 13.37 17.52 4.48
N ASP A 197 12.16 17.53 3.92
CA ASP A 197 10.92 17.73 4.69
C ASP A 197 10.70 16.65 5.73
N ILE A 198 11.00 15.38 5.39
CA ILE A 198 10.91 14.25 6.33
C ILE A 198 11.92 14.44 7.46
N GLN A 199 13.15 14.80 7.14
CA GLN A 199 14.19 15.07 8.15
C GLN A 199 13.82 16.24 9.06
N GLU A 200 13.26 17.32 8.51
CA GLU A 200 12.80 18.46 9.30
C GLU A 200 11.69 18.06 10.28
N LYS A 201 10.72 17.29 9.80
CA LYS A 201 9.63 16.76 10.64
C LYS A 201 10.13 15.84 11.75
N LEU A 202 11.05 14.91 11.45
CA LEU A 202 11.69 14.06 12.47
C LEU A 202 12.46 14.88 13.50
N SER A 203 13.18 15.91 13.07
CA SER A 203 13.94 16.79 13.94
C SER A 203 13.02 17.66 14.82
N SER A 204 11.89 18.11 14.30
CA SER A 204 10.89 18.85 15.07
C SER A 204 10.26 18.00 16.17
N LEU A 205 10.00 16.73 15.88
CA LEU A 205 9.54 15.76 16.89
C LEU A 205 10.58 15.54 17.99
N THR A 206 11.86 15.45 17.65
CA THR A 206 12.93 15.30 18.64
C THR A 206 12.98 16.48 19.64
N SER A 207 12.55 17.66 19.21
CA SER A 207 12.49 18.88 20.04
C SER A 207 11.20 18.98 20.88
N ALA A 208 10.27 18.05 20.74
CA ALA A 208 9.00 18.04 21.46
C ALA A 208 9.15 17.45 22.87
N ASN A 209 8.15 17.67 23.72
CA ASN A 209 8.13 17.09 25.06
C ASN A 209 7.69 15.62 24.99
N LEU A 210 8.66 14.74 24.72
CA LEU A 210 8.47 13.31 24.52
C LEU A 210 8.77 12.52 25.78
N THR A 211 8.12 11.38 25.95
CA THR A 211 8.55 10.35 26.91
C THR A 211 9.88 9.75 26.46
N ASN A 212 10.60 9.10 27.39
CA ASN A 212 11.88 8.46 27.06
C ASN A 212 11.74 7.41 25.93
N GLY A 213 10.67 6.58 25.94
CA GLY A 213 10.41 5.61 24.88
C GLY A 213 10.12 6.26 23.52
N GLN A 214 9.35 7.36 23.52
CA GLN A 214 9.09 8.12 22.29
C GLN A 214 10.36 8.76 21.74
N ALA A 215 11.19 9.35 22.58
CA ALA A 215 12.46 9.94 22.14
C ALA A 215 13.41 8.89 21.54
N GLN A 216 13.53 7.72 22.18
CA GLN A 216 14.37 6.63 21.67
C GLN A 216 13.92 6.10 20.32
N ILE A 217 12.60 5.92 20.10
CA ILE A 217 12.11 5.42 18.82
C ILE A 217 12.22 6.48 17.70
N VAL A 218 12.03 7.77 17.99
CA VAL A 218 12.25 8.86 17.02
C VAL A 218 13.70 8.86 16.56
N GLU A 219 14.66 8.76 17.49
CA GLU A 219 16.08 8.74 17.15
C GLU A 219 16.44 7.49 16.32
N ALA A 220 15.97 6.32 16.71
CA ALA A 220 16.21 5.08 15.95
C ALA A 220 15.66 5.14 14.52
N VAL A 221 14.45 5.69 14.32
CA VAL A 221 13.88 5.92 12.99
C VAL A 221 14.73 6.91 12.19
N LYS A 222 15.18 7.99 12.81
CA LYS A 222 16.00 9.01 12.18
C LYS A 222 17.35 8.47 11.74
N GLU A 223 18.04 7.71 12.61
CA GLU A 223 19.32 7.05 12.30
C GLU A 223 19.18 6.10 11.11
N GLU A 224 18.18 5.21 11.11
CA GLU A 224 17.95 4.28 10.01
C GLU A 224 17.57 5.00 8.70
N PHE A 225 16.76 6.08 8.79
CA PHE A 225 16.36 6.88 7.63
C PHE A 225 17.54 7.60 6.96
N GLN A 226 18.56 7.97 7.72
CA GLN A 226 19.73 8.68 7.22
C GLN A 226 20.80 7.78 6.61
N LEU A 227 20.67 6.46 6.69
CA LEU A 227 21.63 5.53 6.05
C LEU A 227 21.60 5.70 4.53
N GLU A 228 22.74 5.55 3.88
CA GLU A 228 22.83 5.54 2.41
C GLU A 228 22.01 4.38 1.82
N HIS A 229 22.00 3.24 2.53
CA HIS A 229 21.21 2.05 2.20
C HIS A 229 20.40 1.60 3.42
N PRO A 230 19.23 2.20 3.67
CA PRO A 230 18.36 1.79 4.77
C PRO A 230 17.91 0.34 4.61
N ARG A 231 17.81 -0.36 5.73
CA ARG A 231 17.45 -1.78 5.75
C ARG A 231 15.93 -1.93 5.81
N PRO A 232 15.23 -2.40 4.76
CA PRO A 232 13.76 -2.40 4.71
C PRO A 232 13.09 -3.12 5.89
N VAL A 233 13.62 -4.28 6.30
CA VAL A 233 13.08 -5.05 7.44
C VAL A 233 13.22 -4.28 8.75
N VAL A 234 14.38 -3.61 8.96
CA VAL A 234 14.62 -2.82 10.16
C VAL A 234 13.74 -1.60 10.18
N MET A 235 13.67 -0.86 9.05
CA MET A 235 12.80 0.31 8.91
C MET A 235 11.33 -0.03 9.19
N ASN A 236 10.80 -1.10 8.61
CA ASN A 236 9.43 -1.53 8.86
C ASN A 236 9.16 -1.84 10.35
N ALA A 237 10.10 -2.50 11.02
CA ALA A 237 9.98 -2.76 12.45
C ALA A 237 10.01 -1.47 13.29
N LEU A 238 10.90 -0.52 12.93
CA LEU A 238 10.99 0.79 13.58
C LEU A 238 9.73 1.62 13.36
N LEU A 239 9.20 1.67 12.14
CA LEU A 239 7.98 2.43 11.83
C LEU A 239 6.76 1.87 12.58
N LYS A 240 6.67 0.55 12.74
CA LYS A 240 5.64 -0.07 13.57
C LYS A 240 5.78 0.36 15.05
N ALA A 241 6.97 0.23 15.62
CA ALA A 241 7.23 0.67 16.99
C ALA A 241 6.98 2.17 17.15
N PHE A 242 7.35 2.99 16.16
CA PHE A 242 7.12 4.42 16.12
C PHE A 242 5.63 4.76 16.21
N THR A 243 4.79 4.16 15.38
CA THR A 243 3.34 4.42 15.44
C THR A 243 2.71 3.93 16.74
N VAL A 244 3.12 2.77 17.28
CA VAL A 244 2.59 2.22 18.54
C VAL A 244 2.94 3.09 19.74
N GLN A 245 4.17 3.63 19.83
CA GLN A 245 4.62 4.46 20.95
C GLN A 245 3.89 5.81 21.05
N PHE A 246 3.22 6.23 20.00
CA PHE A 246 2.49 7.50 19.95
C PHE A 246 0.97 7.36 19.96
N VAL A 247 0.44 6.14 20.15
CA VAL A 247 -1.01 5.92 20.33
C VAL A 247 -1.51 6.73 21.52
N ASP A 248 -2.67 7.36 21.36
CA ASP A 248 -3.31 8.24 22.34
C ASP A 248 -2.48 9.50 22.72
N SER A 249 -1.41 9.81 21.99
CA SER A 249 -0.65 11.05 22.16
C SER A 249 -1.19 12.17 21.27
N VAL A 250 -0.84 13.41 21.61
CA VAL A 250 -1.15 14.60 20.78
C VAL A 250 -0.45 14.57 19.42
N TYR A 251 0.57 13.74 19.25
CA TYR A 251 1.37 13.58 18.04
C TYR A 251 0.94 12.37 17.20
N GLU A 252 -0.07 11.61 17.60
CA GLU A 252 -0.45 10.34 16.94
C GLU A 252 -0.72 10.51 15.44
N ALA A 253 -1.49 11.54 15.05
CA ALA A 253 -1.81 11.78 13.65
C ALA A 253 -0.58 12.16 12.82
N ASP A 254 0.27 13.05 13.36
CA ASP A 254 1.48 13.50 12.69
C ASP A 254 2.49 12.36 12.53
N VAL A 255 2.63 11.51 13.55
CA VAL A 255 3.50 10.34 13.54
C VAL A 255 3.03 9.29 12.52
N LYS A 256 1.74 9.01 12.43
CA LYS A 256 1.19 8.09 11.41
C LYS A 256 1.45 8.61 9.99
N THR A 257 1.22 9.90 9.76
CA THR A 257 1.49 10.53 8.47
C THR A 257 2.98 10.50 8.13
N LEU A 258 3.85 10.84 9.11
CA LEU A 258 5.29 10.84 8.90
C LEU A 258 5.83 9.42 8.65
N ALA A 259 5.33 8.42 9.37
CA ALA A 259 5.68 7.02 9.16
C ALA A 259 5.34 6.55 7.73
N SER A 260 4.16 6.93 7.19
CA SER A 260 3.81 6.61 5.82
C SER A 260 4.75 7.30 4.81
N TYR A 261 5.12 8.56 5.01
CA TYR A 261 6.06 9.27 4.13
C TYR A 261 7.46 8.64 4.12
N ILE A 262 7.98 8.26 5.30
CA ILE A 262 9.26 7.54 5.42
C ILE A 262 9.18 6.21 4.65
N TRP A 263 8.13 5.44 4.86
CA TRP A 263 7.94 4.18 4.16
C TRP A 263 7.92 4.35 2.64
N TYR A 264 7.15 5.33 2.12
CA TYR A 264 7.09 5.61 0.67
C TYR A 264 8.41 6.08 0.08
N SER A 265 9.23 6.80 0.84
CA SER A 265 10.54 7.25 0.36
C SER A 265 11.52 6.09 0.17
N HIS A 266 11.33 4.98 0.92
CA HIS A 266 12.16 3.77 0.84
C HIS A 266 11.71 2.76 -0.21
N GLU A 267 10.42 2.67 -0.49
CA GLU A 267 9.90 1.73 -1.51
C GLU A 267 10.38 2.07 -2.93
N LYS A 268 10.97 3.26 -3.13
CA LYS A 268 11.39 3.78 -4.44
C LYS A 268 12.89 3.73 -4.71
N ASN A 269 13.72 3.41 -3.73
CA ASN A 269 15.15 3.21 -3.84
C ASN A 269 15.51 1.72 -3.90
#